data_fbcfb23e4c96cbb463e733b0cdb01735
#
_entry.id   fbcfb23e4c96cbb463e733b0cdb01735
#
_cell.length_a   1.000
_cell.length_b   1.000
_cell.length_c   1.000
_cell.angle_alpha   90.00
_cell.angle_beta   90.00
_cell.angle_gamma   90.00
#
_symmetry.space_group_name_H-M   'P 1'
#
loop_
_entity.id
_entity.type
_entity.pdbx_description
1 polymer ?
#
loop_
_entity_poly.entity_id
_entity_poly.type
_entity_poly.pdbx_seq_one_letter_code
_entity_poly.pdbx_strand_id
1 'polypeptide(L)'
;MVLRKEIRKMIKKIMLVILALATIWFIGDINLKGSSVYYAKHSPSSNPRDLQIMMLVENIQASADREGFSYEVDGDKTIQNTTKNVYLSYGHSVTADNYEYIYISNERQNYYFDENFKLKKVVDFANDMQRIDISTIDENKIKKEIYENFKPILKESEENKPFINL
;
A
#
# COMPACT_ATOMS: atom_id res chain seq x y z
N MET A 1 13.79 -54.43 -0.45
CA MET A 1 14.75 -53.33 -0.16
C MET A 1 14.85 -52.30 -1.28
N VAL A 2 14.76 -52.69 -2.53
CA VAL A 2 14.87 -51.80 -3.73
C VAL A 2 13.70 -50.77 -3.78
N LEU A 3 12.45 -51.21 -3.59
CA LEU A 3 11.25 -50.37 -3.69
C LEU A 3 11.29 -49.13 -2.74
N ARG A 4 11.75 -49.29 -1.50
CA ARG A 4 11.89 -48.19 -0.55
C ARG A 4 12.91 -47.12 -0.99
N LYS A 5 13.95 -47.55 -1.72
CA LYS A 5 15.01 -46.65 -2.21
C LYS A 5 14.49 -45.80 -3.37
N GLU A 6 13.70 -46.38 -4.27
CA GLU A 6 13.07 -45.65 -5.38
C GLU A 6 11.99 -44.67 -4.91
N ILE A 7 11.16 -45.04 -3.93
CA ILE A 7 10.16 -44.15 -3.31
C ILE A 7 10.87 -42.96 -2.67
N ARG A 8 11.95 -43.16 -1.93
CA ARG A 8 12.72 -42.05 -1.33
C ARG A 8 13.30 -41.10 -2.37
N LYS A 9 13.80 -41.63 -3.51
CA LYS A 9 14.32 -40.78 -4.60
C LYS A 9 13.21 -39.96 -5.24
N MET A 10 12.02 -40.57 -5.45
CA MET A 10 10.86 -39.89 -6.01
C MET A 10 10.39 -38.74 -5.06
N ILE A 11 10.27 -39.02 -3.77
CA ILE A 11 9.90 -38.01 -2.75
C ILE A 11 10.89 -36.84 -2.76
N LYS A 12 12.21 -37.13 -2.81
CA LYS A 12 13.23 -36.07 -2.88
C LYS A 12 13.07 -35.20 -4.13
N LYS A 13 12.78 -35.78 -5.30
CA LYS A 13 12.55 -35.02 -6.54
C LYS A 13 11.31 -34.14 -6.42
N ILE A 14 10.21 -34.66 -5.88
CA ILE A 14 8.97 -33.90 -5.66
C ILE A 14 9.22 -32.74 -4.69
N MET A 15 9.90 -32.99 -3.57
CA MET A 15 10.24 -31.92 -2.62
C MET A 15 11.10 -30.82 -3.25
N LEU A 16 12.03 -31.20 -4.12
CA LEU A 16 12.91 -30.24 -4.80
C LEU A 16 12.14 -29.38 -5.80
N VAL A 17 11.17 -29.94 -6.51
CA VAL A 17 10.27 -29.21 -7.40
C VAL A 17 9.38 -28.23 -6.60
N ILE A 18 8.79 -28.70 -5.49
CA ILE A 18 7.97 -27.84 -4.62
C ILE A 18 8.80 -26.67 -4.07
N LEU A 19 10.02 -26.95 -3.61
CA LEU A 19 10.92 -25.93 -3.11
C LEU A 19 11.27 -24.90 -4.20
N ALA A 20 11.57 -25.35 -5.42
CA ALA A 20 11.84 -24.45 -6.55
C ALA A 20 10.64 -23.56 -6.89
N LEU A 21 9.42 -24.12 -6.93
CA LEU A 21 8.20 -23.35 -7.18
C LEU A 21 7.93 -22.33 -6.06
N ALA A 22 8.11 -22.72 -4.79
CA ALA A 22 7.98 -21.83 -3.65
C ALA A 22 8.99 -20.69 -3.71
N THR A 23 10.23 -20.98 -4.12
CA THR A 23 11.27 -19.96 -4.28
C THR A 23 10.93 -18.96 -5.39
N ILE A 24 10.47 -19.45 -6.55
CA ILE A 24 10.05 -18.60 -7.67
C ILE A 24 8.89 -17.71 -7.25
N TRP A 25 7.89 -18.28 -6.57
CA TRP A 25 6.74 -17.53 -6.05
C TRP A 25 7.17 -16.44 -5.08
N PHE A 26 8.06 -16.77 -4.12
CA PHE A 26 8.55 -15.83 -3.12
C PHE A 26 9.34 -14.66 -3.73
N ILE A 27 10.24 -14.96 -4.69
CA ILE A 27 10.98 -13.93 -5.43
C ILE A 27 10.02 -13.04 -6.22
N GLY A 28 9.01 -13.64 -6.86
CA GLY A 28 7.99 -12.90 -7.60
C GLY A 28 7.18 -11.96 -6.70
N ASP A 29 6.76 -12.43 -5.52
CA ASP A 29 6.01 -11.63 -4.54
C ASP A 29 6.84 -10.43 -4.03
N ILE A 30 8.11 -10.66 -3.67
CA ILE A 30 9.02 -9.58 -3.26
C ILE A 30 9.21 -8.55 -4.39
N ASN A 31 9.42 -9.03 -5.62
CA ASN A 31 9.60 -8.18 -6.78
C ASN A 31 8.35 -7.32 -7.05
N LEU A 32 7.16 -7.92 -6.99
CA LEU A 32 5.90 -7.21 -7.21
C LEU A 32 5.63 -6.17 -6.11
N LYS A 33 5.81 -6.52 -4.85
CA LYS A 33 5.59 -5.60 -3.72
C LYS A 33 6.61 -4.46 -3.72
N GLY A 34 7.88 -4.76 -3.91
CA GLY A 34 8.95 -3.78 -3.93
C GLY A 34 8.87 -2.80 -5.10
N SER A 35 8.25 -3.21 -6.21
CA SER A 35 8.11 -2.38 -7.42
C SER A 35 6.66 -1.94 -7.68
N SER A 36 5.77 -2.08 -6.71
CA SER A 36 4.34 -1.83 -6.87
C SER A 36 4.02 -0.40 -7.32
N VAL A 37 4.71 0.59 -6.77
CA VAL A 37 4.56 2.01 -7.16
C VAL A 37 5.07 2.25 -8.58
N TYR A 38 6.17 1.60 -8.97
CA TYR A 38 6.67 1.64 -10.35
C TYR A 38 5.63 1.09 -11.34
N TYR A 39 5.05 -0.07 -11.06
CA TYR A 39 4.01 -0.66 -11.90
C TYR A 39 2.74 0.21 -11.94
N ALA A 40 2.34 0.80 -10.81
CA ALA A 40 1.20 1.71 -10.76
C ALA A 40 1.37 2.92 -11.68
N LYS A 41 2.58 3.50 -11.72
CA LYS A 41 2.92 4.62 -12.60
C LYS A 41 2.81 4.28 -14.09
N HIS A 42 3.19 3.06 -14.47
CA HIS A 42 3.21 2.59 -15.87
C HIS A 42 1.93 1.83 -16.24
N SER A 43 0.97 1.72 -15.32
CA SER A 43 -0.33 1.12 -15.58
C SER A 43 -1.15 1.96 -16.56
N PRO A 44 -1.94 1.35 -17.45
CA PRO A 44 -2.90 2.05 -18.33
C PRO A 44 -4.11 2.59 -17.56
N SER A 45 -4.04 2.73 -16.25
CA SER A 45 -5.11 3.26 -15.40
C SER A 45 -5.46 4.69 -15.79
N SER A 46 -6.75 5.02 -15.73
CA SER A 46 -7.25 6.40 -15.90
C SER A 46 -6.76 7.35 -14.79
N ASN A 47 -6.32 6.80 -13.66
CA ASN A 47 -5.87 7.58 -12.50
C ASN A 47 -4.58 7.01 -11.87
N PRO A 48 -3.44 7.11 -12.56
CA PRO A 48 -2.19 6.49 -12.12
C PRO A 48 -1.66 7.07 -10.79
N ARG A 49 -2.00 8.33 -10.45
CA ARG A 49 -1.59 8.93 -9.18
C ARG A 49 -2.30 8.29 -7.99
N ASP A 50 -3.60 8.08 -8.09
CA ASP A 50 -4.37 7.41 -7.04
C ASP A 50 -3.82 6.00 -6.82
N LEU A 51 -3.59 5.27 -7.92
CA LEU A 51 -3.03 3.93 -7.87
C LEU A 51 -1.62 3.90 -7.23
N GLN A 52 -0.76 4.88 -7.52
CA GLN A 52 0.55 4.98 -6.87
C GLN A 52 0.45 5.19 -5.36
N ILE A 53 -0.47 6.03 -4.91
CA ILE A 53 -0.73 6.28 -3.47
C ILE A 53 -1.23 5.01 -2.79
N MET A 54 -2.19 4.31 -3.39
CA MET A 54 -2.71 3.05 -2.89
C MET A 54 -1.58 2.01 -2.77
N MET A 55 -0.84 1.78 -3.85
CA MET A 55 0.27 0.83 -3.87
C MET A 55 1.39 1.18 -2.88
N LEU A 56 1.63 2.46 -2.64
CA LEU A 56 2.60 2.91 -1.65
C LEU A 56 2.22 2.46 -0.24
N VAL A 57 0.99 2.75 0.21
CA VAL A 57 0.57 2.42 1.58
C VAL A 57 0.30 0.93 1.77
N GLU A 58 -0.21 0.24 0.76
CA GLU A 58 -0.45 -1.20 0.81
C GLU A 58 0.85 -2.03 0.91
N ASN A 59 1.93 -1.53 0.31
CA ASN A 59 3.21 -2.24 0.24
C ASN A 59 4.33 -1.54 1.02
N ILE A 60 3.97 -0.84 2.07
CA ILE A 60 4.86 -0.01 2.89
C ILE A 60 6.10 -0.72 3.42
N GLN A 61 6.03 -2.05 3.62
CA GLN A 61 7.17 -2.86 4.10
C GLN A 61 8.37 -2.87 3.14
N ALA A 62 8.14 -2.52 1.88
CA ALA A 62 9.18 -2.43 0.86
C ALA A 62 9.81 -1.03 0.79
N SER A 63 9.29 -0.08 1.55
CA SER A 63 9.80 1.30 1.57
C SER A 63 10.91 1.42 2.61
N ALA A 64 12.03 1.99 2.22
CA ALA A 64 13.14 2.24 3.14
C ALA A 64 12.79 3.35 4.15
N ASP A 65 13.40 3.28 5.32
CA ASP A 65 13.35 4.39 6.28
C ASP A 65 13.87 5.67 5.62
N ARG A 66 13.03 6.69 5.64
CA ARG A 66 13.35 7.99 5.05
C ARG A 66 13.21 9.09 6.09
N GLU A 67 14.17 10.01 6.11
CA GLU A 67 14.08 11.20 6.95
C GLU A 67 12.79 11.98 6.65
N GLY A 68 12.06 12.32 7.70
CA GLY A 68 10.76 13.01 7.62
C GLY A 68 9.56 12.10 7.40
N PHE A 69 9.76 10.76 7.36
CA PHE A 69 8.68 9.79 7.29
C PHE A 69 8.86 8.71 8.35
N SER A 70 7.76 8.24 8.90
CA SER A 70 7.69 7.06 9.76
C SER A 70 6.64 6.09 9.27
N TYR A 71 6.82 4.80 9.63
CA TYR A 71 5.97 3.71 9.17
C TYR A 71 5.51 2.88 10.36
N GLU A 72 4.25 2.50 10.34
CA GLU A 72 3.66 1.56 11.28
C GLU A 72 2.97 0.44 10.51
N VAL A 73 3.19 -0.80 10.94
CA VAL A 73 2.70 -2.01 10.25
C VAL A 73 1.94 -2.92 11.23
N ASP A 74 1.77 -2.50 12.47
CA ASP A 74 1.07 -3.27 13.51
C ASP A 74 -0.44 -2.98 13.43
N GLY A 75 -1.16 -3.86 12.74
CA GLY A 75 -2.58 -3.70 12.42
C GLY A 75 -2.79 -3.02 11.08
N ASP A 76 -3.23 -1.78 11.08
CA ASP A 76 -3.35 -0.96 9.87
C ASP A 76 -1.95 -0.49 9.42
N LYS A 77 -1.72 -0.51 8.11
CA LYS A 77 -0.48 0.02 7.56
C LYS A 77 -0.56 1.53 7.47
N THR A 78 0.33 2.24 8.14
CA THR A 78 0.31 3.70 8.20
C THR A 78 1.64 4.30 7.79
N ILE A 79 1.59 5.32 6.93
CA ILE A 79 2.70 6.21 6.61
C ILE A 79 2.41 7.57 7.24
N GLN A 80 3.33 8.08 8.02
CA GLN A 80 3.29 9.45 8.53
C GLN A 80 4.36 10.29 7.83
N ASN A 81 3.95 11.44 7.31
CA ASN A 81 4.89 12.53 7.02
C ASN A 81 5.06 13.34 8.31
N THR A 82 6.17 13.12 9.03
CA THR A 82 6.41 13.71 10.35
C THR A 82 6.65 15.21 10.27
N THR A 83 7.18 15.72 9.16
CA THR A 83 7.43 17.14 8.93
C THR A 83 6.12 17.93 8.79
N LYS A 84 5.12 17.34 8.13
CA LYS A 84 3.82 17.97 7.88
C LYS A 84 2.74 17.53 8.86
N ASN A 85 3.02 16.53 9.70
CA ASN A 85 2.09 15.92 10.64
C ASN A 85 0.81 15.43 9.97
N VAL A 86 0.95 14.70 8.88
CA VAL A 86 -0.14 14.07 8.13
C VAL A 86 0.07 12.57 8.04
N TYR A 87 -1.03 11.81 7.99
CA TYR A 87 -1.01 10.35 8.00
C TYR A 87 -1.81 9.80 6.83
N LEU A 88 -1.34 8.69 6.27
CA LEU A 88 -2.08 7.88 5.31
C LEU A 88 -2.07 6.45 5.78
N SER A 89 -3.24 5.88 6.00
CA SER A 89 -3.41 4.51 6.50
C SER A 89 -4.18 3.65 5.52
N TYR A 90 -3.84 2.36 5.48
CA TYR A 90 -4.56 1.30 4.80
C TYR A 90 -4.79 0.15 5.76
N GLY A 91 -6.01 -0.35 5.84
CA GLY A 91 -6.37 -1.49 6.68
C GLY A 91 -7.86 -1.68 6.78
N HIS A 92 -8.26 -2.86 7.24
CA HIS A 92 -9.63 -3.12 7.57
C HIS A 92 -9.99 -2.40 8.86
N SER A 93 -10.48 -1.18 8.76
CA SER A 93 -11.07 -0.53 9.89
C SER A 93 -12.18 -1.41 10.49
N VAL A 94 -12.08 -1.69 11.78
CA VAL A 94 -13.07 -2.44 12.58
C VAL A 94 -14.44 -1.74 12.63
N THR A 95 -14.59 -0.58 12.02
CA THR A 95 -15.84 0.14 11.90
C THR A 95 -16.66 -0.42 10.74
N ALA A 96 -17.96 -0.59 10.97
CA ALA A 96 -18.96 -1.18 10.08
C ALA A 96 -19.13 -0.49 8.69
N ASP A 97 -18.32 0.50 8.42
CA ASP A 97 -18.32 1.30 7.21
C ASP A 97 -17.10 0.91 6.37
N ASN A 98 -17.21 0.15 5.33
CA ASN A 98 -16.18 -0.36 4.40
C ASN A 98 -15.25 0.72 3.82
N TYR A 99 -14.39 1.31 4.66
CA TYR A 99 -13.32 2.19 4.22
C TYR A 99 -12.01 1.43 4.19
N GLU A 100 -11.22 1.62 3.14
CA GLU A 100 -9.93 0.97 3.02
C GLU A 100 -8.76 1.92 3.25
N TYR A 101 -8.94 3.22 2.95
CA TYR A 101 -7.89 4.21 3.12
C TYR A 101 -8.38 5.37 3.97
N ILE A 102 -7.52 5.85 4.85
CA ILE A 102 -7.77 7.01 5.71
C ILE A 102 -6.62 8.00 5.56
N TYR A 103 -6.93 9.23 5.17
CA TYR A 103 -5.98 10.32 5.21
C TYR A 103 -6.34 11.26 6.36
N ILE A 104 -5.37 11.56 7.22
CA ILE A 104 -5.50 12.49 8.34
C ILE A 104 -4.66 13.73 8.00
N SER A 105 -5.34 14.87 7.81
CA SER A 105 -4.68 16.14 7.53
C SER A 105 -4.11 16.79 8.80
N ASN A 106 -3.20 17.73 8.64
CA ASN A 106 -2.66 18.52 9.74
C ASN A 106 -3.74 19.38 10.45
N GLU A 107 -4.86 19.65 9.80
CA GLU A 107 -6.02 20.34 10.36
C GLU A 107 -6.93 19.41 11.17
N ARG A 108 -6.50 18.16 11.43
CA ARG A 108 -7.24 17.12 12.14
C ARG A 108 -8.54 16.72 11.46
N GLN A 109 -8.61 16.84 10.14
CA GLN A 109 -9.70 16.28 9.36
C GLN A 109 -9.31 14.89 8.85
N ASN A 110 -10.22 13.93 9.02
CA ASN A 110 -10.06 12.57 8.54
C ASN A 110 -10.90 12.38 7.29
N TYR A 111 -10.25 12.00 6.23
CA TYR A 111 -10.84 11.69 4.93
C TYR A 111 -10.81 10.18 4.72
N TYR A 112 -11.98 9.59 4.51
CA TYR A 112 -12.15 8.14 4.35
C TYR A 112 -12.46 7.82 2.90
N PHE A 113 -11.70 6.90 2.32
CA PHE A 113 -11.82 6.49 0.92
C PHE A 113 -12.16 5.00 0.83
N ASP A 114 -12.89 4.62 -0.23
CA ASP A 114 -13.16 3.21 -0.55
C ASP A 114 -11.98 2.52 -1.28
N GLU A 115 -12.19 1.26 -1.68
CA GLU A 115 -11.24 0.43 -2.42
C GLU A 115 -10.80 1.01 -3.77
N ASN A 116 -11.54 1.96 -4.32
CA ASN A 116 -11.22 2.66 -5.56
C ASN A 116 -10.61 4.05 -5.31
N PHE A 117 -10.20 4.31 -4.08
CA PHE A 117 -9.71 5.61 -3.62
C PHE A 117 -10.70 6.76 -3.88
N LYS A 118 -12.00 6.49 -3.73
CA LYS A 118 -13.08 7.48 -3.84
C LYS A 118 -13.51 7.94 -2.45
N LEU A 119 -13.60 9.25 -2.25
CA LEU A 119 -14.01 9.85 -0.98
C LEU A 119 -15.43 9.46 -0.59
N LYS A 120 -15.61 8.96 0.63
CA LYS A 120 -16.90 8.51 1.17
C LYS A 120 -17.38 9.28 2.40
N LYS A 121 -16.41 9.75 3.22
CA LYS A 121 -16.74 10.38 4.49
C LYS A 121 -15.63 11.35 4.87
N VAL A 122 -16.00 12.46 5.49
CA VAL A 122 -15.07 13.40 6.12
C VAL A 122 -15.55 13.66 7.54
N VAL A 123 -14.60 13.64 8.49
CA VAL A 123 -14.87 13.92 9.91
C VAL A 123 -13.89 14.97 10.40
N ASP A 124 -14.41 15.99 11.04
CA ASP A 124 -13.62 17.04 11.69
C ASP A 124 -13.41 16.69 13.15
N PHE A 125 -12.20 16.26 13.51
CA PHE A 125 -11.84 15.95 14.89
C PHE A 125 -11.57 17.19 15.75
N ALA A 126 -11.37 18.34 15.13
CA ALA A 126 -11.24 19.59 15.86
C ALA A 126 -12.59 20.11 16.40
N ASN A 127 -13.69 19.68 15.76
CA ASN A 127 -15.07 20.05 16.10
C ASN A 127 -15.89 18.82 16.54
N ASP A 128 -15.52 18.17 17.62
CA ASP A 128 -16.24 17.07 18.26
C ASP A 128 -16.68 15.93 17.31
N MET A 129 -15.79 15.54 16.38
CA MET A 129 -16.05 14.50 15.37
C MET A 129 -17.22 14.83 14.45
N GLN A 130 -17.46 16.10 14.16
CA GLN A 130 -18.54 16.51 13.27
C GLN A 130 -18.33 15.94 11.86
N ARG A 131 -19.37 15.30 11.31
CA ARG A 131 -19.38 14.84 9.92
C ARG A 131 -19.56 16.04 8.97
N ILE A 132 -18.64 16.20 8.04
CA ILE A 132 -18.73 17.23 6.98
C ILE A 132 -19.49 16.65 5.77
N ASP A 133 -20.32 17.47 5.15
CA ASP A 133 -21.01 17.09 3.91
C ASP A 133 -19.96 16.98 2.78
N ILE A 134 -19.79 15.76 2.24
CA ILE A 134 -18.83 15.49 1.18
C ILE A 134 -19.13 16.25 -0.12
N SER A 135 -20.37 16.68 -0.35
CA SER A 135 -20.72 17.48 -1.53
C SER A 135 -20.07 18.86 -1.55
N THR A 136 -19.60 19.34 -0.39
CA THR A 136 -18.89 20.61 -0.24
C THR A 136 -17.39 20.46 -0.40
N ILE A 137 -16.88 19.22 -0.48
CA ILE A 137 -15.45 18.91 -0.54
C ILE A 137 -14.99 18.68 -1.97
N ASP A 138 -13.95 19.39 -2.37
CA ASP A 138 -13.25 19.10 -3.64
C ASP A 138 -12.32 17.88 -3.44
N GLU A 139 -12.81 16.71 -3.81
CA GLU A 139 -12.07 15.44 -3.73
C GLU A 139 -10.72 15.51 -4.47
N ASN A 140 -10.69 16.17 -5.64
CA ASN A 140 -9.46 16.28 -6.43
C ASN A 140 -8.41 17.14 -5.72
N LYS A 141 -8.84 18.17 -5.00
CA LYS A 141 -7.94 18.99 -4.17
C LYS A 141 -7.32 18.16 -3.05
N ILE A 142 -8.12 17.35 -2.36
CA ILE A 142 -7.62 16.47 -1.29
C ILE A 142 -6.66 15.42 -1.85
N LYS A 143 -7.00 14.76 -2.94
CA LYS A 143 -6.11 13.79 -3.60
C LYS A 143 -4.79 14.41 -4.04
N LYS A 144 -4.84 15.63 -4.57
CA LYS A 144 -3.63 16.40 -4.91
C LYS A 144 -2.79 16.71 -3.68
N GLU A 145 -3.42 17.09 -2.58
CA GLU A 145 -2.74 17.35 -1.30
C GLU A 145 -2.05 16.08 -0.79
N ILE A 146 -2.75 14.94 -0.77
CA ILE A 146 -2.17 13.64 -0.40
C ILE A 146 -0.94 13.36 -1.27
N TYR A 147 -1.07 13.46 -2.59
CA TYR A 147 0.05 13.24 -3.51
C TYR A 147 1.25 14.12 -3.21
N GLU A 148 1.07 15.43 -3.03
CA GLU A 148 2.17 16.36 -2.74
C GLU A 148 2.79 16.13 -1.35
N ASN A 149 2.02 15.63 -0.38
CA ASN A 149 2.53 15.29 0.95
C ASN A 149 3.40 14.03 0.95
N PHE A 150 3.11 13.06 0.10
CA PHE A 150 3.85 11.80 0.00
C PHE A 150 4.75 11.71 -1.24
N LYS A 151 4.81 12.74 -2.08
CA LYS A 151 5.62 12.80 -3.30
C LYS A 151 7.11 12.45 -3.13
N PRO A 152 7.79 12.85 -2.03
CA PRO A 152 9.19 12.47 -1.87
C PRO A 152 9.38 10.97 -1.81
N ILE A 153 8.52 10.25 -1.06
CA ILE A 153 8.63 8.81 -0.93
C ILE A 153 8.07 8.08 -2.16
N LEU A 154 7.06 8.63 -2.83
CA LEU A 154 6.59 8.11 -4.11
C LEU A 154 7.70 8.09 -5.15
N LYS A 155 8.47 9.17 -5.29
CA LYS A 155 9.59 9.25 -6.22
C LYS A 155 10.66 8.20 -5.95
N GLU A 156 11.01 8.00 -4.70
CA GLU A 156 11.99 6.98 -4.31
C GLU A 156 11.48 5.57 -4.60
N SER A 157 10.19 5.31 -4.29
CA SER A 157 9.56 4.02 -4.59
C SER A 157 9.40 3.78 -6.09
N GLU A 158 9.25 4.83 -6.91
CA GLU A 158 9.24 4.75 -8.36
C GLU A 158 10.59 4.34 -8.97
N GLU A 159 11.69 4.64 -8.28
CA GLU A 159 13.05 4.27 -8.70
C GLU A 159 13.33 2.78 -8.46
N ASN A 160 12.56 2.12 -7.61
CA ASN A 160 12.62 0.69 -7.36
C ASN A 160 12.06 -0.10 -8.55
N LYS A 161 12.87 -0.16 -9.62
CA LYS A 161 12.51 -0.94 -10.81
C LYS A 161 12.45 -2.43 -10.49
N PRO A 162 11.53 -3.17 -11.13
CA PRO A 162 11.50 -4.61 -10.99
C PRO A 162 12.81 -5.22 -11.50
N PHE A 163 13.38 -6.18 -10.76
CA PHE A 163 14.52 -6.95 -11.25
C PHE A 163 14.12 -8.08 -12.19
N ILE A 164 12.81 -8.38 -12.26
CA ILE A 164 12.23 -9.30 -13.24
C ILE A 164 11.14 -8.51 -13.96
N ASN A 165 11.29 -8.28 -15.25
CA ASN A 165 10.22 -7.73 -16.09
C ASN A 165 9.24 -8.87 -16.36
N LEU A 166 8.06 -8.79 -15.78
CA LEU A 166 6.95 -9.72 -15.97
C LEU A 166 6.11 -9.25 -17.17
#